data_8a9aa2408f9da9c383ca83ddd6840852
#
_entry.id   8a9aa2408f9da9c383ca83ddd6840852
#
_cell.length_a   1.000
_cell.length_b   1.000
_cell.length_c   1.000
_cell.angle_alpha   90.00
_cell.angle_beta   90.00
_cell.angle_gamma   90.00
#
_symmetry.space_group_name_H-M   'P 1'
#
loop_
_entity.id
_entity.type
_entity.pdbx_description
1 polymer ?
#
loop_
_entity_poly.entity_id
_entity_poly.type
_entity_poly.pdbx_seq_one_letter_code
_entity_poly.pdbx_strand_id
1 'polypeptide(L)'
;MLAYAFTLFLRKGGLFAGDGDPGRHIRVGRFIIENRAIPRVDVFSHTMQGREFIPFEWLSEVLFAAADTAAGLAGVAILTGFLFAAGVGLVYQAIRRFGIPAPVAFGFGVLTFLLQAVHLHPRPHMFTTALVALFSLILLEVRRGGSRKLLLALPVLMVAWVNLHGGFLVGFILLGIFATDALARWMRTRTSSDARELAFWLFGTLGLCLLSSLLNPAGWALWPHTTGYLGETYLVDFTQEYKSPDFHDTLIKSFLATLTLGTIVLALLRSRVDFLGLFLWVLFAAFALHSARNIPLFGVVCVPWLAVWTSDLLKSGGESDSISARFWTWSKAIQRVESTLPGWPLVLVGLVLLTGAALREAESGTYAFAEDVFPVAAVEHLQETGFVPPGPVYNEFIWGGYLLYAWEEVPVFIDGQTDFYGEELTREYRDIRFIQPGWRESLARRGVEWVLVPPDSPLASALALLEDWELSYSDETAAVYVSVEPGSL
;
A
#
# COMPACT_ATOMS: atom_id res chain seq x y z
N MET A 1 5.30 15.13 -9.93
CA MET A 1 4.71 15.33 -11.28
C MET A 1 4.71 14.05 -12.10
N LEU A 2 5.87 13.48 -12.51
CA LEU A 2 5.89 12.24 -13.33
C LEU A 2 5.16 11.06 -12.66
N ALA A 3 5.36 10.82 -11.38
CA ALA A 3 4.68 9.76 -10.64
C ALA A 3 3.14 9.97 -10.63
N TYR A 4 2.70 11.22 -10.43
CA TYR A 4 1.30 11.57 -10.45
C TYR A 4 0.66 11.35 -11.84
N ALA A 5 1.33 11.86 -12.89
CA ALA A 5 0.88 11.66 -14.28
C ALA A 5 0.85 10.17 -14.66
N PHE A 6 1.84 9.39 -14.22
CA PHE A 6 1.87 7.95 -14.46
C PHE A 6 0.64 7.25 -13.87
N THR A 7 0.30 7.52 -12.61
CA THR A 7 -0.87 6.93 -11.97
C THR A 7 -2.16 7.27 -12.72
N LEU A 8 -2.33 8.54 -13.08
CA LEU A 8 -3.57 9.01 -13.70
C LEU A 8 -3.73 8.58 -15.15
N PHE A 9 -2.67 8.51 -15.94
CA PHE A 9 -2.80 8.34 -17.40
C PHE A 9 -2.21 7.04 -17.94
N LEU A 10 -1.19 6.47 -17.29
CA LEU A 10 -0.57 5.24 -17.75
C LEU A 10 -1.04 3.99 -16.99
N ARG A 11 -1.48 4.16 -15.73
CA ARG A 11 -2.01 3.06 -14.91
C ARG A 11 -3.54 3.10 -14.76
N LYS A 12 -4.22 4.08 -15.36
CA LYS A 12 -5.66 4.30 -15.21
C LYS A 12 -6.51 3.05 -15.39
N GLY A 13 -6.32 2.29 -16.46
CA GLY A 13 -7.03 1.03 -16.70
C GLY A 13 -6.57 -0.14 -15.85
N GLY A 14 -5.40 -0.04 -15.18
CA GLY A 14 -4.86 -1.11 -14.35
C GLY A 14 -4.96 -0.86 -12.84
N LEU A 15 -5.41 0.32 -12.41
CA LEU A 15 -5.55 0.63 -10.97
C LEU A 15 -6.61 -0.21 -10.28
N PHE A 16 -7.70 -0.51 -11.00
CA PHE A 16 -8.85 -1.26 -10.52
C PHE A 16 -9.01 -2.61 -11.27
N ALA A 17 -7.96 -3.05 -11.99
CA ALA A 17 -8.07 -4.20 -12.88
C ALA A 17 -7.89 -5.56 -12.22
N GLY A 18 -7.25 -5.65 -11.05
CA GLY A 18 -6.94 -6.96 -10.44
C GLY A 18 -7.14 -6.98 -8.94
N ASP A 19 -7.82 -5.98 -8.39
CA ASP A 19 -7.93 -5.76 -6.97
C ASP A 19 -9.32 -5.25 -6.59
N GLY A 20 -10.07 -6.05 -5.84
CA GLY A 20 -11.39 -5.69 -5.33
C GLY A 20 -11.37 -4.85 -4.05
N ASP A 21 -10.25 -4.83 -3.31
CA ASP A 21 -10.16 -4.15 -2.02
C ASP A 21 -10.48 -2.65 -2.04
N PRO A 22 -10.17 -1.89 -3.12
CA PRO A 22 -10.62 -0.50 -3.22
C PRO A 22 -12.12 -0.32 -3.01
N GLY A 23 -12.93 -1.23 -3.56
CA GLY A 23 -14.39 -1.22 -3.39
C GLY A 23 -14.80 -1.41 -1.94
N ARG A 24 -14.18 -2.37 -1.24
CA ARG A 24 -14.40 -2.60 0.18
C ARG A 24 -14.05 -1.35 1.02
N HIS A 25 -12.87 -0.78 0.82
CA HIS A 25 -12.46 0.42 1.57
C HIS A 25 -13.42 1.59 1.34
N ILE A 26 -13.90 1.80 0.12
CA ILE A 26 -14.92 2.80 -0.18
C ILE A 26 -16.22 2.49 0.57
N ARG A 27 -16.69 1.23 0.55
CA ARG A 27 -17.93 0.82 1.21
C ARG A 27 -17.90 1.03 2.72
N VAL A 28 -16.83 0.62 3.38
CA VAL A 28 -16.65 0.83 4.82
C VAL A 28 -16.60 2.34 5.14
N GLY A 29 -15.88 3.11 4.33
CA GLY A 29 -15.82 4.56 4.49
C GLY A 29 -17.18 5.25 4.29
N ARG A 30 -18.00 4.84 3.29
CA ARG A 30 -19.38 5.32 3.09
C ARG A 30 -20.22 5.00 4.32
N PHE A 31 -20.17 3.76 4.83
CA PHE A 31 -20.87 3.37 6.05
C PHE A 31 -20.53 4.28 7.25
N ILE A 32 -19.24 4.61 7.45
CA ILE A 32 -18.80 5.49 8.53
C ILE A 32 -19.37 6.90 8.36
N ILE A 33 -19.34 7.44 7.14
CA ILE A 33 -19.84 8.80 6.83
C ILE A 33 -21.35 8.88 7.05
N GLU A 34 -22.11 7.92 6.54
CA GLU A 34 -23.57 7.87 6.59
C GLU A 34 -24.10 7.67 8.00
N ASN A 35 -23.51 6.70 8.72
CA ASN A 35 -23.95 6.36 10.08
C ASN A 35 -23.29 7.24 11.17
N ARG A 36 -22.27 8.06 10.80
CA ARG A 36 -21.47 8.85 11.74
C ARG A 36 -20.91 8.00 12.88
N ALA A 37 -20.60 6.74 12.59
CA ALA A 37 -20.12 5.76 13.54
C ALA A 37 -19.15 4.80 12.89
N ILE A 38 -18.08 4.49 13.59
CA ILE A 38 -17.09 3.50 13.16
C ILE A 38 -17.63 2.11 13.52
N PRO A 39 -17.74 1.15 12.58
CA PRO A 39 -18.25 -0.18 12.85
C PRO A 39 -17.35 -0.91 13.86
N ARG A 40 -17.94 -1.57 14.83
CA ARG A 40 -17.24 -2.42 15.82
C ARG A 40 -17.59 -3.89 15.68
N VAL A 41 -18.55 -4.17 14.83
CA VAL A 41 -18.96 -5.51 14.43
C VAL A 41 -19.12 -5.54 12.93
N ASP A 42 -18.94 -6.71 12.34
CA ASP A 42 -19.14 -6.89 10.91
C ASP A 42 -20.61 -6.73 10.51
N VAL A 43 -20.83 -5.95 9.47
CA VAL A 43 -22.13 -5.70 8.81
C VAL A 43 -22.01 -5.87 7.29
N PHE A 44 -20.87 -6.30 6.79
CA PHE A 44 -20.53 -6.37 5.37
C PHE A 44 -20.57 -7.77 4.81
N SER A 45 -20.40 -8.80 5.68
CA SER A 45 -20.49 -10.19 5.26
C SER A 45 -21.61 -10.92 6.02
N HIS A 46 -22.20 -11.92 5.38
CA HIS A 46 -23.17 -12.78 6.08
C HIS A 46 -22.46 -13.91 6.87
N THR A 47 -21.24 -14.28 6.48
CA THR A 47 -20.47 -15.36 7.11
C THR A 47 -19.92 -15.00 8.48
N MET A 48 -19.64 -13.70 8.71
CA MET A 48 -19.06 -13.14 9.93
C MET A 48 -19.96 -12.10 10.58
N GLN A 49 -21.22 -12.01 10.19
CA GLN A 49 -22.15 -11.01 10.69
C GLN A 49 -22.15 -10.92 12.22
N GLY A 50 -21.98 -9.71 12.75
CA GLY A 50 -21.96 -9.45 14.19
C GLY A 50 -20.65 -9.81 14.91
N ARG A 51 -19.65 -10.40 14.22
CA ARG A 51 -18.33 -10.64 14.79
C ARG A 51 -17.63 -9.33 15.07
N GLU A 52 -16.81 -9.26 16.13
CA GLU A 52 -16.00 -8.09 16.46
C GLU A 52 -15.11 -7.69 15.29
N PHE A 53 -15.18 -6.42 14.94
CA PHE A 53 -14.44 -5.80 13.85
C PHE A 53 -13.48 -4.74 14.40
N ILE A 54 -12.18 -4.82 14.06
CA ILE A 54 -11.17 -3.86 14.49
C ILE A 54 -10.92 -2.87 13.33
N PRO A 55 -11.47 -1.66 13.40
CA PRO A 55 -11.41 -0.70 12.31
C PRO A 55 -10.08 0.08 12.32
N PHE A 56 -8.97 -0.59 12.08
CA PHE A 56 -7.64 0.04 12.16
C PHE A 56 -7.29 0.94 10.97
N GLU A 57 -8.05 0.84 9.87
CA GLU A 57 -7.87 1.63 8.64
C GLU A 57 -9.00 2.66 8.42
N TRP A 58 -9.86 2.87 9.41
CA TRP A 58 -11.09 3.65 9.28
C TRP A 58 -10.88 5.05 8.67
N LEU A 59 -9.77 5.71 8.97
CA LEU A 59 -9.51 7.07 8.46
C LEU A 59 -9.15 7.04 6.97
N SER A 60 -8.40 6.05 6.51
CA SER A 60 -8.12 5.88 5.08
C SER A 60 -9.38 5.49 4.31
N GLU A 61 -10.24 4.67 4.88
CA GLU A 61 -11.53 4.28 4.30
C GLU A 61 -12.45 5.49 4.13
N VAL A 62 -12.54 6.36 5.14
CA VAL A 62 -13.27 7.65 5.03
C VAL A 62 -12.68 8.54 3.94
N LEU A 63 -11.34 8.60 3.81
CA LEU A 63 -10.70 9.41 2.77
C LEU A 63 -10.95 8.85 1.36
N PHE A 64 -10.93 7.53 1.18
CA PHE A 64 -11.29 6.88 -0.08
C PHE A 64 -12.76 7.11 -0.44
N ALA A 65 -13.68 6.94 0.51
CA ALA A 65 -15.10 7.20 0.31
C ALA A 65 -15.37 8.68 -0.02
N ALA A 66 -14.70 9.61 0.65
CA ALA A 66 -14.82 11.04 0.35
C ALA A 66 -14.28 11.38 -1.05
N ALA A 67 -13.16 10.77 -1.46
CA ALA A 67 -12.61 10.93 -2.80
C ALA A 67 -13.55 10.37 -3.88
N ASP A 68 -14.13 9.21 -3.63
CA ASP A 68 -15.12 8.58 -4.49
C ASP A 68 -16.41 9.41 -4.58
N THR A 69 -16.93 9.91 -3.47
CA THR A 69 -18.10 10.80 -3.47
C THR A 69 -17.85 12.08 -4.27
N ALA A 70 -16.62 12.60 -4.26
CA ALA A 70 -16.27 13.84 -4.97
C ALA A 70 -16.13 13.65 -6.48
N ALA A 71 -15.62 12.50 -6.95
CA ALA A 71 -15.28 12.30 -8.36
C ALA A 71 -15.29 10.82 -8.80
N GLY A 72 -16.05 9.95 -8.13
CA GLY A 72 -16.06 8.52 -8.42
C GLY A 72 -14.66 7.89 -8.24
N LEU A 73 -14.41 6.79 -8.92
CA LEU A 73 -13.11 6.11 -8.90
C LEU A 73 -11.96 6.99 -9.42
N ALA A 74 -12.23 8.03 -10.21
CA ALA A 74 -11.22 9.03 -10.58
C ALA A 74 -10.72 9.79 -9.36
N GLY A 75 -11.58 10.13 -8.40
CA GLY A 75 -11.19 10.76 -7.14
C GLY A 75 -10.25 9.87 -6.33
N VAL A 76 -10.53 8.58 -6.29
CA VAL A 76 -9.67 7.56 -5.64
C VAL A 76 -8.32 7.45 -6.35
N ALA A 77 -8.30 7.46 -7.70
CA ALA A 77 -7.08 7.46 -8.49
C ALA A 77 -6.24 8.73 -8.25
N ILE A 78 -6.88 9.90 -8.15
CA ILE A 78 -6.25 11.19 -7.83
C ILE A 78 -5.58 11.14 -6.45
N LEU A 79 -6.29 10.65 -5.43
CA LEU A 79 -5.74 10.49 -4.07
C LEU A 79 -4.55 9.54 -4.06
N THR A 80 -4.67 8.39 -4.71
CA THR A 80 -3.60 7.38 -4.84
C THR A 80 -2.37 7.98 -5.54
N GLY A 81 -2.57 8.65 -6.66
CA GLY A 81 -1.50 9.31 -7.42
C GLY A 81 -0.82 10.42 -6.62
N PHE A 82 -1.57 11.18 -5.81
CA PHE A 82 -1.01 12.19 -4.91
C PHE A 82 -0.11 11.57 -3.85
N LEU A 83 -0.57 10.50 -3.18
CA LEU A 83 0.21 9.80 -2.16
C LEU A 83 1.49 9.17 -2.75
N PHE A 84 1.37 8.55 -3.92
CA PHE A 84 2.51 8.01 -4.66
C PHE A 84 3.54 9.10 -5.01
N ALA A 85 3.08 10.21 -5.58
CA ALA A 85 3.94 11.33 -5.93
C ALA A 85 4.57 11.99 -4.69
N ALA A 86 3.85 12.06 -3.57
CA ALA A 86 4.35 12.55 -2.29
C ALA A 86 5.50 11.67 -1.79
N GLY A 87 5.34 10.33 -1.79
CA GLY A 87 6.38 9.37 -1.40
C GLY A 87 7.68 9.57 -2.22
N VAL A 88 7.57 9.57 -3.55
CA VAL A 88 8.72 9.82 -4.46
C VAL A 88 9.32 11.20 -4.23
N GLY A 89 8.50 12.24 -4.08
CA GLY A 89 8.93 13.61 -3.86
C GLY A 89 9.68 13.81 -2.55
N LEU A 90 9.22 13.19 -1.47
CA LEU A 90 9.88 13.23 -0.16
C LEU A 90 11.24 12.53 -0.19
N VAL A 91 11.36 11.39 -0.87
CA VAL A 91 12.66 10.71 -1.09
C VAL A 91 13.59 11.58 -1.92
N TYR A 92 13.10 12.19 -3.01
CA TYR A 92 13.89 13.16 -3.79
C TYR A 92 14.40 14.31 -2.90
N GLN A 93 13.54 14.88 -2.04
CA GLN A 93 13.92 15.91 -1.08
C GLN A 93 14.98 15.40 -0.09
N ALA A 94 14.83 14.20 0.45
CA ALA A 94 15.83 13.60 1.34
C ALA A 94 17.21 13.52 0.65
N ILE A 95 17.26 13.06 -0.60
CA ILE A 95 18.49 12.99 -1.41
C ILE A 95 19.07 14.41 -1.63
N ARG A 96 18.24 15.39 -1.96
CA ARG A 96 18.66 16.79 -2.14
C ARG A 96 19.25 17.39 -0.85
N ARG A 97 18.69 17.03 0.31
CA ARG A 97 19.20 17.46 1.62
C ARG A 97 20.62 16.94 1.91
N PHE A 98 21.05 15.84 1.29
CA PHE A 98 22.46 15.39 1.31
C PHE A 98 23.39 16.23 0.43
N GLY A 99 22.92 17.28 -0.23
CA GLY A 99 23.71 18.14 -1.13
C GLY A 99 23.99 17.48 -2.49
N ILE A 100 23.25 16.44 -2.84
CA ILE A 100 23.36 15.75 -4.13
C ILE A 100 22.73 16.63 -5.22
N PRO A 101 23.41 16.87 -6.36
CA PRO A 101 22.87 17.67 -7.46
C PRO A 101 21.56 17.14 -8.02
N ALA A 102 20.69 18.05 -8.50
CA ALA A 102 19.35 17.72 -8.99
C ALA A 102 19.30 16.63 -10.06
N PRO A 103 20.16 16.60 -11.11
CA PRO A 103 20.11 15.53 -12.11
C PRO A 103 20.41 14.15 -11.52
N VAL A 104 21.35 14.06 -10.56
CA VAL A 104 21.66 12.80 -9.85
C VAL A 104 20.50 12.39 -8.96
N ALA A 105 19.97 13.34 -8.16
CA ALA A 105 18.82 13.10 -7.30
C ALA A 105 17.58 12.67 -8.11
N PHE A 106 17.40 13.22 -9.32
CA PHE A 106 16.32 12.84 -10.23
C PHE A 106 16.44 11.36 -10.67
N GLY A 107 17.65 10.91 -11.04
CA GLY A 107 17.88 9.50 -11.39
C GLY A 107 17.49 8.54 -10.26
N PHE A 108 17.86 8.87 -9.01
CA PHE A 108 17.43 8.09 -7.83
C PHE A 108 15.94 8.28 -7.51
N GLY A 109 15.34 9.42 -7.84
CA GLY A 109 13.90 9.62 -7.80
C GLY A 109 13.15 8.69 -8.77
N VAL A 110 13.67 8.49 -9.98
CA VAL A 110 13.13 7.50 -10.94
C VAL A 110 13.29 6.08 -10.39
N LEU A 111 14.42 5.75 -9.78
CA LEU A 111 14.60 4.45 -9.14
C LEU A 111 13.58 4.22 -8.01
N THR A 112 13.37 5.22 -7.15
CA THR A 112 12.34 5.18 -6.11
C THR A 112 10.95 4.99 -6.70
N PHE A 113 10.64 5.70 -7.77
CA PHE A 113 9.39 5.56 -8.51
C PHE A 113 9.17 4.11 -8.98
N LEU A 114 10.16 3.48 -9.61
CA LEU A 114 10.06 2.10 -10.10
C LEU A 114 9.83 1.10 -8.94
N LEU A 115 10.54 1.28 -7.83
CA LEU A 115 10.40 0.42 -6.65
C LEU A 115 9.03 0.58 -5.96
N GLN A 116 8.50 1.80 -5.90
CA GLN A 116 7.16 2.04 -5.35
C GLN A 116 6.04 1.57 -6.30
N ALA A 117 6.27 1.61 -7.62
CA ALA A 117 5.30 1.17 -8.62
C ALA A 117 5.02 -0.34 -8.59
N VAL A 118 5.92 -1.14 -7.99
CA VAL A 118 5.70 -2.59 -7.78
C VAL A 118 4.40 -2.88 -7.03
N HIS A 119 4.01 -2.00 -6.11
CA HIS A 119 2.83 -2.17 -5.28
C HIS A 119 1.95 -0.91 -5.29
N LEU A 120 1.65 -0.41 -6.51
CA LEU A 120 0.80 0.76 -6.73
C LEU A 120 -0.66 0.31 -6.87
N HIS A 121 -1.37 0.27 -5.76
CA HIS A 121 -2.80 -0.02 -5.66
C HIS A 121 -3.51 1.04 -4.82
N PRO A 122 -4.78 1.38 -5.11
CA PRO A 122 -5.57 2.33 -4.32
C PRO A 122 -6.04 1.72 -3.00
N ARG A 123 -5.07 1.48 -2.11
CA ARG A 123 -5.25 0.85 -0.80
C ARG A 123 -4.58 1.68 0.32
N PRO A 124 -4.94 1.48 1.59
CA PRO A 124 -4.40 2.20 2.74
C PRO A 124 -2.87 2.20 2.87
N HIS A 125 -2.16 1.19 2.38
CA HIS A 125 -0.69 1.12 2.42
C HIS A 125 0.01 2.28 1.69
N MET A 126 -0.68 2.98 0.76
CA MET A 126 -0.15 4.17 0.09
C MET A 126 0.14 5.30 1.08
N PHE A 127 -0.69 5.45 2.13
CA PHE A 127 -0.41 6.39 3.23
C PHE A 127 0.85 6.00 3.99
N THR A 128 1.05 4.69 4.25
CA THR A 128 2.26 4.20 4.91
C THR A 128 3.51 4.57 4.11
N THR A 129 3.52 4.36 2.80
CA THR A 129 4.69 4.68 1.96
C THR A 129 5.06 6.15 2.03
N ALA A 130 4.07 7.06 1.96
CA ALA A 130 4.27 8.49 2.10
C ALA A 130 4.73 8.89 3.53
N LEU A 131 4.16 8.28 4.57
CA LEU A 131 4.53 8.54 5.96
C LEU A 131 5.92 8.01 6.31
N VAL A 132 6.33 6.82 5.82
CA VAL A 132 7.71 6.33 5.94
C VAL A 132 8.70 7.29 5.30
N ALA A 133 8.38 7.84 4.13
CA ALA A 133 9.22 8.85 3.47
C ALA A 133 9.35 10.12 4.31
N LEU A 134 8.25 10.59 4.90
CA LEU A 134 8.25 11.78 5.76
C LEU A 134 8.98 11.55 7.09
N PHE A 135 8.76 10.41 7.75
CA PHE A 135 9.51 10.02 8.95
C PHE A 135 11.02 9.95 8.65
N SER A 136 11.39 9.26 7.57
CA SER A 136 12.79 9.14 7.14
C SER A 136 13.43 10.51 6.89
N LEU A 137 12.72 11.41 6.20
CA LEU A 137 13.19 12.78 5.94
C LEU A 137 13.44 13.55 7.24
N ILE A 138 12.50 13.51 8.20
CA ILE A 138 12.62 14.19 9.49
C ILE A 138 13.79 13.62 10.29
N LEU A 139 13.90 12.29 10.38
CA LEU A 139 14.98 11.62 11.13
C LEU A 139 16.35 11.90 10.53
N LEU A 140 16.47 11.88 9.20
CA LEU A 140 17.71 12.22 8.49
C LEU A 140 18.10 13.69 8.70
N GLU A 141 17.14 14.62 8.64
CA GLU A 141 17.39 16.04 8.87
C GLU A 141 17.92 16.30 10.28
N VAL A 142 17.27 15.74 11.29
CA VAL A 142 17.68 15.87 12.70
C VAL A 142 19.05 15.23 12.94
N ARG A 143 19.31 14.05 12.38
CA ARG A 143 20.59 13.36 12.49
C ARG A 143 21.75 14.20 11.91
N ARG A 144 21.49 15.02 10.92
CA ARG A 144 22.47 15.91 10.26
C ARG A 144 22.64 17.25 10.96
N GLY A 145 22.06 17.45 12.13
CA GLY A 145 22.18 18.67 12.91
C GLY A 145 21.02 19.66 12.68
N GLY A 146 19.97 19.24 12.00
CA GLY A 146 18.73 20.03 11.91
C GLY A 146 18.02 20.16 13.26
N SER A 147 16.98 21.00 13.31
CA SER A 147 16.26 21.31 14.55
C SER A 147 15.62 20.03 15.14
N ARG A 148 15.96 19.70 16.39
CA ARG A 148 15.34 18.59 17.14
C ARG A 148 13.84 18.77 17.37
N LYS A 149 13.34 20.01 17.31
CA LYS A 149 11.90 20.31 17.40
C LYS A 149 11.09 19.64 16.29
N LEU A 150 11.72 19.28 15.15
CA LEU A 150 11.07 18.51 14.09
C LEU A 150 10.57 17.15 14.58
N LEU A 151 11.23 16.56 15.60
CA LEU A 151 10.81 15.30 16.18
C LEU A 151 9.42 15.37 16.84
N LEU A 152 8.97 16.56 17.25
CA LEU A 152 7.63 16.75 17.82
C LEU A 152 6.51 16.54 16.78
N ALA A 153 6.82 16.57 15.50
CA ALA A 153 5.86 16.22 14.46
C ALA A 153 5.57 14.72 14.41
N LEU A 154 6.54 13.86 14.81
CA LEU A 154 6.41 12.42 14.68
C LEU A 154 5.27 11.80 15.51
N PRO A 155 5.04 12.20 16.79
CA PRO A 155 3.87 11.75 17.56
C PRO A 155 2.54 12.15 16.91
N VAL A 156 2.44 13.36 16.34
CA VAL A 156 1.24 13.83 15.65
C VAL A 156 0.98 13.01 14.38
N LEU A 157 2.04 12.79 13.60
CA LEU A 157 1.97 11.92 12.41
C LEU A 157 1.64 10.47 12.80
N MET A 158 2.12 9.99 13.95
CA MET A 158 1.81 8.65 14.47
C MET A 158 0.32 8.52 14.78
N VAL A 159 -0.33 9.52 15.38
CA VAL A 159 -1.79 9.52 15.58
C VAL A 159 -2.53 9.35 14.24
N ALA A 160 -2.13 10.07 13.21
CA ALA A 160 -2.72 9.90 11.88
C ALA A 160 -2.46 8.48 11.34
N TRP A 161 -1.21 8.00 11.45
CA TRP A 161 -0.79 6.74 10.85
C TRP A 161 -1.49 5.51 11.43
N VAL A 162 -1.67 5.44 12.76
CA VAL A 162 -2.36 4.32 13.42
C VAL A 162 -3.86 4.25 13.11
N ASN A 163 -4.42 5.29 12.50
CA ASN A 163 -5.80 5.35 12.03
C ASN A 163 -5.91 5.19 10.50
N LEU A 164 -4.77 5.25 9.79
CA LEU A 164 -4.72 5.14 8.34
C LEU A 164 -4.32 3.73 7.86
N HIS A 165 -3.37 3.06 8.54
CA HIS A 165 -2.88 1.73 8.10
C HIS A 165 -2.00 1.06 9.15
N GLY A 166 -2.08 -0.27 9.25
CA GLY A 166 -1.27 -1.11 10.15
C GLY A 166 0.25 -1.02 9.98
N GLY A 167 0.73 -0.43 8.87
CA GLY A 167 2.15 -0.20 8.62
C GLY A 167 2.86 0.81 9.54
N PHE A 168 2.16 1.40 10.53
CA PHE A 168 2.74 2.30 11.53
C PHE A 168 3.90 1.65 12.33
N LEU A 169 3.97 0.33 12.39
CA LEU A 169 5.09 -0.40 13.01
C LEU A 169 6.44 -0.05 12.38
N VAL A 170 6.49 0.25 11.08
CA VAL A 170 7.71 0.68 10.39
C VAL A 170 8.23 2.01 10.95
N GLY A 171 7.34 2.90 11.38
CA GLY A 171 7.70 4.15 12.08
C GLY A 171 8.44 3.88 13.38
N PHE A 172 8.00 2.90 14.17
CA PHE A 172 8.68 2.48 15.40
C PHE A 172 10.05 1.83 15.11
N ILE A 173 10.14 0.99 14.09
CA ILE A 173 11.39 0.38 13.65
C ILE A 173 12.41 1.46 13.27
N LEU A 174 12.04 2.42 12.43
CA LEU A 174 12.91 3.52 12.03
C LEU A 174 13.35 4.35 13.23
N LEU A 175 12.40 4.80 14.06
CA LEU A 175 12.70 5.63 15.22
C LEU A 175 13.59 4.91 16.22
N GLY A 176 13.36 3.61 16.47
CA GLY A 176 14.20 2.77 17.32
C GLY A 176 15.63 2.62 16.79
N ILE A 177 15.80 2.43 15.48
CA ILE A 177 17.12 2.33 14.82
C ILE A 177 17.89 3.65 14.97
N PHE A 178 17.25 4.79 14.70
CA PHE A 178 17.89 6.11 14.83
C PHE A 178 18.23 6.43 16.30
N ALA A 179 17.36 6.06 17.25
CA ALA A 179 17.62 6.23 18.68
C ALA A 179 18.82 5.39 19.14
N THR A 180 18.91 4.14 18.66
CA THR A 180 20.02 3.23 18.96
C THR A 180 21.34 3.74 18.33
N ASP A 181 21.33 4.26 17.10
CA ASP A 181 22.49 4.89 16.46
C ASP A 181 22.99 6.10 17.27
N ALA A 182 22.08 6.97 17.72
CA ALA A 182 22.43 8.12 18.55
C ALA A 182 23.03 7.69 19.91
N LEU A 183 22.44 6.69 20.55
CA LEU A 183 22.93 6.10 21.78
C LEU A 183 24.33 5.49 21.59
N ALA A 184 24.54 4.72 20.54
CA ALA A 184 25.83 4.10 20.23
C ALA A 184 26.92 5.15 19.98
N ARG A 185 26.59 6.23 19.27
CA ARG A 185 27.52 7.36 19.08
C ARG A 185 27.86 8.06 20.40
N TRP A 186 26.88 8.31 21.24
CA TRP A 186 27.14 8.87 22.57
C TRP A 186 28.03 7.95 23.44
N MET A 187 27.76 6.64 23.48
CA MET A 187 28.58 5.69 24.24
C MET A 187 30.04 5.62 23.75
N ARG A 188 30.27 5.77 22.45
CA ARG A 188 31.62 5.76 21.86
C ARG A 188 32.41 7.05 22.17
N THR A 189 31.75 8.20 22.17
CA THR A 189 32.41 9.50 22.35
C THR A 189 32.40 10.01 23.78
N ARG A 190 31.50 9.53 24.65
CA ARG A 190 31.20 9.88 26.04
C ARG A 190 31.21 11.38 26.40
N THR A 191 31.92 12.18 25.61
CA THR A 191 32.10 13.65 25.81
C THR A 191 31.14 14.48 24.95
N SER A 192 30.45 13.88 23.95
CA SER A 192 29.54 14.62 23.08
C SER A 192 28.19 14.84 23.75
N SER A 193 27.99 16.05 24.28
CA SER A 193 26.70 16.50 24.81
C SER A 193 25.60 16.44 23.74
N ASP A 194 25.95 16.71 22.48
CA ASP A 194 25.04 16.71 21.34
C ASP A 194 24.47 15.28 21.05
N ALA A 195 25.33 14.27 21.01
CA ALA A 195 24.89 12.89 20.79
C ALA A 195 23.99 12.37 21.94
N ARG A 196 24.33 12.74 23.19
CA ARG A 196 23.50 12.41 24.37
C ARG A 196 22.13 13.05 24.27
N GLU A 197 22.09 14.34 23.98
CA GLU A 197 20.83 15.08 23.87
C GLU A 197 19.97 14.57 22.71
N LEU A 198 20.59 14.23 21.55
CA LEU A 198 19.88 13.63 20.44
C LEU A 198 19.27 12.28 20.82
N ALA A 199 20.02 11.41 21.52
CA ALA A 199 19.50 10.13 22.00
C ALA A 199 18.29 10.35 22.93
N PHE A 200 18.41 11.29 23.88
CA PHE A 200 17.30 11.65 24.80
C PHE A 200 16.04 12.10 24.03
N TRP A 201 16.18 12.97 23.04
CA TRP A 201 15.07 13.42 22.22
C TRP A 201 14.43 12.27 21.44
N LEU A 202 15.22 11.39 20.84
CA LEU A 202 14.71 10.25 20.05
C LEU A 202 13.99 9.22 20.93
N PHE A 203 14.53 8.86 22.11
CA PHE A 203 13.85 7.97 23.04
C PHE A 203 12.59 8.62 23.64
N GLY A 204 12.62 9.91 23.93
CA GLY A 204 11.43 10.65 24.34
C GLY A 204 10.35 10.67 23.29
N THR A 205 10.74 10.90 22.03
CA THR A 205 9.81 10.83 20.88
C THR A 205 9.25 9.42 20.68
N LEU A 206 10.07 8.38 20.85
CA LEU A 206 9.63 6.99 20.79
C LEU A 206 8.53 6.70 21.83
N GLY A 207 8.74 7.16 23.08
CA GLY A 207 7.72 7.05 24.14
C GLY A 207 6.45 7.82 23.82
N LEU A 208 6.56 9.04 23.28
CA LEU A 208 5.41 9.83 22.85
C LEU A 208 4.67 9.15 21.67
N CYS A 209 5.37 8.60 20.69
CA CYS A 209 4.77 7.85 19.60
C CYS A 209 4.02 6.61 20.12
N LEU A 210 4.58 5.91 21.15
CA LEU A 210 3.91 4.78 21.78
C LEU A 210 2.58 5.21 22.43
N LEU A 211 2.57 6.31 23.16
CA LEU A 211 1.33 6.87 23.72
C LEU A 211 0.36 7.31 22.61
N SER A 212 0.87 7.95 21.57
CA SER A 212 0.09 8.37 20.40
C SER A 212 -0.56 7.20 19.67
N SER A 213 0.09 6.03 19.65
CA SER A 213 -0.44 4.83 18.99
C SER A 213 -1.70 4.27 19.66
N LEU A 214 -2.01 4.70 20.87
CA LEU A 214 -3.24 4.33 21.57
C LEU A 214 -4.44 5.20 21.18
N LEU A 215 -4.22 6.30 20.43
CA LEU A 215 -5.27 7.21 19.97
C LEU A 215 -5.91 6.71 18.67
N ASN A 216 -6.52 5.53 18.77
CA ASN A 216 -7.33 4.90 17.72
C ASN A 216 -8.56 4.21 18.35
N PRO A 217 -9.59 3.84 17.58
CA PRO A 217 -10.83 3.25 18.13
C PRO A 217 -10.62 1.93 18.87
N ALA A 218 -9.57 1.16 18.53
CA ALA A 218 -9.26 -0.13 19.16
C ALA A 218 -8.32 0.02 20.39
N GLY A 219 -7.71 1.21 20.57
CA GLY A 219 -6.76 1.46 21.67
C GLY A 219 -5.62 0.45 21.68
N TRP A 220 -5.43 -0.23 22.81
CA TRP A 220 -4.36 -1.24 22.94
C TRP A 220 -4.59 -2.47 22.06
N ALA A 221 -5.84 -2.85 21.75
CA ALA A 221 -6.16 -4.03 20.95
C ALA A 221 -5.59 -3.98 19.53
N LEU A 222 -5.26 -2.78 19.03
CA LEU A 222 -4.57 -2.61 17.75
C LEU A 222 -3.21 -3.35 17.69
N TRP A 223 -2.45 -3.34 18.78
CA TRP A 223 -1.12 -3.94 18.81
C TRP A 223 -1.12 -5.46 18.62
N PRO A 224 -1.84 -6.26 19.46
CA PRO A 224 -1.93 -7.70 19.22
C PRO A 224 -2.59 -8.04 17.89
N HIS A 225 -3.57 -7.26 17.42
CA HIS A 225 -4.18 -7.47 16.10
C HIS A 225 -3.13 -7.36 14.98
N THR A 226 -2.41 -6.23 14.91
CA THR A 226 -1.44 -5.98 13.85
C THR A 226 -0.23 -6.92 13.91
N THR A 227 0.27 -7.25 15.13
CA THR A 227 1.41 -8.14 15.28
C THR A 227 1.03 -9.62 15.17
N GLY A 228 -0.18 -9.99 15.58
CA GLY A 228 -0.68 -11.36 15.50
C GLY A 228 -0.82 -11.84 14.06
N TYR A 229 -1.37 -11.01 13.19
CA TYR A 229 -1.52 -11.34 11.77
C TYR A 229 -0.18 -11.70 11.09
N LEU A 230 0.92 -11.04 11.47
CA LEU A 230 2.25 -11.36 10.93
C LEU A 230 2.75 -12.76 11.31
N GLY A 231 2.15 -13.40 12.29
CA GLY A 231 2.46 -14.77 12.72
C GLY A 231 1.59 -15.86 12.06
N GLU A 232 0.53 -15.47 11.34
CA GLU A 232 -0.43 -16.39 10.70
C GLU A 232 0.10 -16.90 9.36
N THR A 233 0.87 -17.97 9.38
CA THR A 233 1.57 -18.50 8.20
C THR A 233 0.62 -18.85 7.04
N TYR A 234 -0.55 -19.42 7.33
CA TYR A 234 -1.52 -19.79 6.29
C TYR A 234 -2.05 -18.58 5.52
N LEU A 235 -2.44 -17.52 6.22
CA LEU A 235 -2.99 -16.31 5.60
C LEU A 235 -1.93 -15.54 4.82
N VAL A 236 -0.70 -15.50 5.33
CA VAL A 236 0.46 -14.93 4.64
C VAL A 236 0.76 -15.70 3.36
N ASP A 237 0.75 -17.03 3.39
CA ASP A 237 1.00 -17.87 2.20
C ASP A 237 -0.18 -17.83 1.19
N PHE A 238 -1.39 -17.58 1.66
CA PHE A 238 -2.57 -17.42 0.81
C PHE A 238 -2.49 -16.15 -0.05
N THR A 239 -1.96 -15.07 0.50
CA THR A 239 -1.90 -13.76 -0.15
C THR A 239 -0.60 -13.60 -0.97
N GLN A 240 -0.70 -13.45 -2.29
CA GLN A 240 0.44 -13.42 -3.23
C GLN A 240 1.49 -12.35 -2.89
N GLU A 241 1.06 -11.17 -2.44
CA GLU A 241 1.94 -10.04 -2.15
C GLU A 241 2.87 -10.24 -0.93
N TYR A 242 2.54 -11.20 -0.05
CA TYR A 242 3.41 -11.58 1.08
C TYR A 242 4.52 -12.55 0.68
N LYS A 243 4.41 -13.19 -0.48
CA LYS A 243 5.45 -14.11 -0.98
C LYS A 243 6.72 -13.37 -1.35
N SER A 244 7.81 -14.12 -1.40
CA SER A 244 9.09 -13.61 -1.90
C SER A 244 8.96 -13.09 -3.33
N PRO A 245 9.73 -12.04 -3.71
CA PRO A 245 9.66 -11.44 -5.04
C PRO A 245 9.89 -12.45 -6.17
N ASP A 246 9.02 -12.45 -7.18
CA ASP A 246 9.27 -13.15 -8.43
C ASP A 246 10.09 -12.25 -9.37
N PHE A 247 11.37 -12.56 -9.51
CA PHE A 247 12.28 -11.81 -10.37
C PHE A 247 12.07 -12.03 -11.88
N HIS A 248 11.05 -12.80 -12.29
CA HIS A 248 10.58 -12.84 -13.68
C HIS A 248 9.65 -11.67 -14.00
N ASP A 249 8.99 -11.09 -13.00
CA ASP A 249 8.19 -9.87 -13.16
C ASP A 249 9.06 -8.66 -13.55
N THR A 250 8.57 -7.90 -14.54
CA THR A 250 9.31 -6.78 -15.12
C THR A 250 9.56 -5.64 -14.12
N LEU A 251 8.58 -5.32 -13.25
CA LEU A 251 8.74 -4.26 -12.26
C LEU A 251 9.65 -4.72 -11.12
N ILE A 252 9.54 -5.97 -10.69
CA ILE A 252 10.37 -6.55 -9.62
C ILE A 252 11.85 -6.63 -10.03
N LYS A 253 12.17 -6.73 -11.34
CA LYS A 253 13.56 -6.61 -11.84
C LYS A 253 14.22 -5.29 -11.46
N SER A 254 13.46 -4.21 -11.24
CA SER A 254 14.00 -2.95 -10.75
C SER A 254 14.60 -3.08 -9.34
N PHE A 255 14.02 -3.92 -8.50
CA PHE A 255 14.56 -4.23 -7.17
C PHE A 255 15.85 -5.05 -7.27
N LEU A 256 15.91 -6.08 -8.12
CA LEU A 256 17.14 -6.83 -8.38
C LEU A 256 18.27 -5.92 -8.90
N ALA A 257 17.94 -5.06 -9.86
CA ALA A 257 18.91 -4.08 -10.39
C ALA A 257 19.41 -3.12 -9.31
N THR A 258 18.53 -2.69 -8.39
CA THR A 258 18.88 -1.82 -7.26
C THR A 258 19.81 -2.53 -6.27
N LEU A 259 19.54 -3.79 -5.93
CA LEU A 259 20.41 -4.59 -5.06
C LEU A 259 21.78 -4.79 -5.70
N THR A 260 21.81 -5.12 -7.00
CA THR A 260 23.05 -5.30 -7.76
C THR A 260 23.86 -4.00 -7.81
N LEU A 261 23.21 -2.87 -8.14
CA LEU A 261 23.85 -1.55 -8.14
C LEU A 261 24.42 -1.22 -6.76
N GLY A 262 23.64 -1.42 -5.70
CA GLY A 262 24.08 -1.17 -4.32
C GLY A 262 25.31 -2.02 -3.94
N THR A 263 25.30 -3.30 -4.30
CA THR A 263 26.44 -4.21 -4.07
C THR A 263 27.69 -3.73 -4.79
N ILE A 264 27.56 -3.35 -6.08
CA ILE A 264 28.70 -2.82 -6.86
C ILE A 264 29.22 -1.52 -6.25
N VAL A 265 28.33 -0.58 -5.90
CA VAL A 265 28.71 0.70 -5.32
C VAL A 265 29.44 0.48 -3.98
N LEU A 266 28.92 -0.37 -3.10
CA LEU A 266 29.55 -0.68 -1.82
C LEU A 266 30.92 -1.37 -1.97
N ALA A 267 31.05 -2.28 -2.94
CA ALA A 267 32.32 -2.96 -3.23
C ALA A 267 33.40 -2.00 -3.80
N LEU A 268 32.99 -0.97 -4.54
CA LEU A 268 33.89 0.01 -5.13
C LEU A 268 34.18 1.20 -4.20
N LEU A 269 33.38 1.39 -3.16
CA LEU A 269 33.50 2.53 -2.26
C LEU A 269 34.75 2.40 -1.39
N ARG A 270 35.66 3.39 -1.47
CA ARG A 270 36.90 3.46 -0.70
C ARG A 270 36.74 4.19 0.63
N SER A 271 35.67 4.97 0.79
CA SER A 271 35.33 5.68 2.01
C SER A 271 34.67 4.76 3.02
N ARG A 272 34.70 5.14 4.31
CA ARG A 272 33.95 4.42 5.33
C ARG A 272 32.45 4.58 5.11
N VAL A 273 31.75 3.46 4.98
CA VAL A 273 30.30 3.42 4.89
C VAL A 273 29.68 3.81 6.25
N ASP A 274 28.67 4.66 6.21
CA ASP A 274 27.89 4.98 7.41
C ASP A 274 27.16 3.71 7.91
N PHE A 275 27.41 3.33 9.16
CA PHE A 275 26.89 2.09 9.72
C PHE A 275 25.35 2.07 9.75
N LEU A 276 24.71 3.22 10.07
CA LEU A 276 23.26 3.32 10.06
C LEU A 276 22.68 3.05 8.66
N GLY A 277 23.27 3.67 7.62
CA GLY A 277 22.82 3.46 6.25
C GLY A 277 22.99 2.01 5.80
N LEU A 278 24.12 1.38 6.17
CA LEU A 278 24.35 -0.04 5.86
C LEU A 278 23.37 -0.95 6.61
N PHE A 279 23.11 -0.68 7.88
CA PHE A 279 22.15 -1.46 8.66
C PHE A 279 20.74 -1.36 8.10
N LEU A 280 20.27 -0.16 7.77
CA LEU A 280 18.97 0.06 7.11
C LEU A 280 18.90 -0.66 5.77
N TRP A 281 19.97 -0.60 4.96
CA TRP A 281 20.04 -1.30 3.69
C TRP A 281 19.85 -2.81 3.85
N VAL A 282 20.61 -3.43 4.75
CA VAL A 282 20.54 -4.89 4.98
C VAL A 282 19.18 -5.29 5.54
N LEU A 283 18.65 -4.54 6.51
CA LEU A 283 17.38 -4.86 7.15
C LEU A 283 16.21 -4.75 6.16
N PHE A 284 16.10 -3.63 5.44
CA PHE A 284 15.00 -3.44 4.50
C PHE A 284 15.16 -4.28 3.22
N ALA A 285 16.38 -4.61 2.81
CA ALA A 285 16.61 -5.61 1.77
C ALA A 285 16.13 -7.00 2.21
N ALA A 286 16.41 -7.41 3.44
CA ALA A 286 15.90 -8.67 3.98
C ALA A 286 14.37 -8.69 4.04
N PHE A 287 13.73 -7.61 4.48
CA PHE A 287 12.27 -7.50 4.46
C PHE A 287 11.69 -7.60 3.04
N ALA A 288 12.30 -6.92 2.08
CA ALA A 288 11.84 -6.92 0.69
C ALA A 288 12.09 -8.25 -0.02
N LEU A 289 13.17 -8.98 0.32
CA LEU A 289 13.44 -10.33 -0.18
C LEU A 289 12.49 -11.37 0.44
N HIS A 290 12.08 -11.16 1.69
CA HIS A 290 11.13 -12.04 2.36
C HIS A 290 9.72 -11.86 1.81
N SER A 291 9.30 -10.61 1.53
CA SER A 291 7.97 -10.29 1.03
C SER A 291 8.02 -9.15 0.02
N ALA A 292 7.47 -9.36 -1.18
CA ALA A 292 7.44 -8.39 -2.27
C ALA A 292 6.75 -7.07 -1.88
N ARG A 293 5.78 -7.13 -0.96
CA ARG A 293 5.08 -5.97 -0.38
C ARG A 293 6.02 -4.95 0.27
N ASN A 294 7.22 -5.37 0.71
CA ASN A 294 8.19 -4.49 1.35
C ASN A 294 9.14 -3.79 0.36
N ILE A 295 9.08 -4.08 -0.95
CA ILE A 295 9.92 -3.43 -1.96
C ILE A 295 9.74 -1.91 -1.97
N PRO A 296 8.51 -1.34 -1.91
CA PRO A 296 8.32 0.10 -1.78
C PRO A 296 8.99 0.70 -0.55
N LEU A 297 8.92 0.03 0.61
CA LEU A 297 9.56 0.49 1.84
C LEU A 297 11.08 0.50 1.72
N PHE A 298 11.67 -0.55 1.10
CA PHE A 298 13.09 -0.57 0.75
C PHE A 298 13.45 0.62 -0.14
N GLY A 299 12.65 0.91 -1.17
CA GLY A 299 12.85 2.05 -2.06
C GLY A 299 12.89 3.38 -1.33
N VAL A 300 11.96 3.59 -0.41
CA VAL A 300 11.85 4.83 0.37
C VAL A 300 13.01 5.01 1.35
N VAL A 301 13.39 3.95 2.06
CA VAL A 301 14.39 4.03 3.15
C VAL A 301 15.80 3.93 2.63
N CYS A 302 16.07 3.09 1.61
CA CYS A 302 17.41 2.73 1.20
C CYS A 302 17.96 3.54 0.03
N VAL A 303 17.10 4.00 -0.89
CA VAL A 303 17.55 4.76 -2.06
C VAL A 303 18.27 6.06 -1.70
N PRO A 304 17.89 6.84 -0.65
CA PRO A 304 18.69 8.00 -0.21
C PRO A 304 20.13 7.64 0.15
N TRP A 305 20.37 6.51 0.80
CA TRP A 305 21.70 6.04 1.16
C TRP A 305 22.49 5.59 -0.06
N LEU A 306 21.85 4.86 -0.99
CA LEU A 306 22.47 4.49 -2.25
C LEU A 306 22.91 5.73 -3.05
N ALA A 307 22.08 6.78 -3.05
CA ALA A 307 22.42 8.05 -3.69
C ALA A 307 23.64 8.72 -3.04
N VAL A 308 23.76 8.68 -1.71
CA VAL A 308 24.95 9.17 -0.97
C VAL A 308 26.18 8.37 -1.35
N TRP A 309 26.15 7.06 -1.28
CA TRP A 309 27.28 6.19 -1.60
C TRP A 309 27.74 6.35 -3.04
N THR A 310 26.81 6.39 -3.99
CA THR A 310 27.10 6.63 -5.40
C THR A 310 27.72 8.02 -5.61
N SER A 311 27.19 9.05 -4.93
CA SER A 311 27.74 10.40 -4.97
C SER A 311 29.18 10.46 -4.47
N ASP A 312 29.50 9.74 -3.39
CA ASP A 312 30.85 9.68 -2.84
C ASP A 312 31.82 8.92 -3.77
N LEU A 313 31.34 7.85 -4.42
CA LEU A 313 32.10 7.15 -5.44
C LEU A 313 32.39 8.05 -6.64
N LEU A 314 31.40 8.81 -7.14
CA LEU A 314 31.59 9.74 -8.25
C LEU A 314 32.58 10.87 -7.94
N LYS A 315 32.62 11.36 -6.69
CA LYS A 315 33.56 12.37 -6.21
C LYS A 315 34.98 11.84 -6.08
N SER A 316 35.13 10.55 -5.67
CA SER A 316 36.44 9.93 -5.43
C SER A 316 37.20 9.56 -6.70
N GLY A 317 36.59 9.61 -7.86
CA GLY A 317 37.16 9.26 -9.17
C GLY A 317 38.29 10.16 -9.69
N GLY A 318 38.85 10.96 -8.87
CA GLY A 318 40.20 11.54 -8.74
C GLY A 318 40.89 12.26 -9.93
N GLU A 319 40.54 12.04 -11.18
CA GLU A 319 41.08 12.75 -12.34
C GLU A 319 40.10 13.79 -12.86
N SER A 320 40.56 15.04 -13.00
CA SER A 320 39.74 16.18 -13.43
C SER A 320 39.09 16.01 -14.83
N ASP A 321 39.51 15.01 -15.59
CA ASP A 321 39.05 14.73 -16.94
C ASP A 321 38.20 13.44 -17.09
N SER A 322 37.91 12.73 -16.00
CA SER A 322 37.07 11.55 -16.06
C SER A 322 35.61 11.89 -16.43
N ILE A 323 34.93 10.96 -17.08
CA ILE A 323 33.48 11.11 -17.42
C ILE A 323 32.66 11.41 -16.19
N SER A 324 32.96 10.75 -15.06
CA SER A 324 32.29 10.97 -13.77
C SER A 324 32.47 12.39 -13.23
N ALA A 325 33.70 12.95 -13.33
CA ALA A 325 34.00 14.32 -12.90
C ALA A 325 33.31 15.36 -13.80
N ARG A 326 33.25 15.12 -15.10
CA ARG A 326 32.53 15.99 -16.07
C ARG A 326 31.02 15.96 -15.79
N PHE A 327 30.45 14.77 -15.59
CA PHE A 327 29.02 14.60 -15.24
C PHE A 327 28.67 15.28 -13.91
N TRP A 328 29.54 15.13 -12.90
CA TRP A 328 29.34 15.78 -11.60
C TRP A 328 29.41 17.32 -11.71
N THR A 329 30.36 17.85 -12.46
CA THR A 329 30.50 19.29 -12.69
C THR A 329 29.30 19.86 -13.45
N TRP A 330 28.86 19.18 -14.49
CA TRP A 330 27.66 19.54 -15.24
C TRP A 330 26.40 19.50 -14.32
N SER A 331 26.26 18.47 -13.50
CA SER A 331 25.14 18.35 -12.55
C SER A 331 25.10 19.50 -11.54
N LYS A 332 26.28 19.95 -11.07
CA LYS A 332 26.38 21.14 -10.20
C LYS A 332 26.03 22.44 -10.93
N ALA A 333 26.39 22.58 -12.21
CA ALA A 333 26.03 23.74 -13.01
C ALA A 333 24.49 23.85 -13.15
N ILE A 334 23.79 22.75 -13.42
CA ILE A 334 22.34 22.72 -13.47
C ILE A 334 21.73 23.09 -12.12
N GLN A 335 22.29 22.58 -11.02
CA GLN A 335 21.80 22.91 -9.67
C GLN A 335 21.86 24.43 -9.38
N ARG A 336 22.89 25.15 -9.90
CA ARG A 336 22.98 26.61 -9.75
C ARG A 336 21.82 27.31 -10.46
N VAL A 337 21.46 26.86 -11.65
CA VAL A 337 20.32 27.42 -12.41
C VAL A 337 19.00 27.10 -11.67
N GLU A 338 18.81 25.85 -11.26
CA GLU A 338 17.61 25.41 -10.51
C GLU A 338 17.40 26.25 -9.24
N SER A 339 18.47 26.56 -8.50
CA SER A 339 18.38 27.32 -7.24
C SER A 339 17.89 28.76 -7.42
N THR A 340 17.87 29.29 -8.65
CA THR A 340 17.37 30.63 -8.97
C THR A 340 15.87 30.67 -9.25
N LEU A 341 15.23 29.48 -9.43
CA LEU A 341 13.82 29.38 -9.80
C LEU A 341 13.04 28.67 -8.68
N PRO A 342 11.94 29.26 -8.16
CA PRO A 342 11.06 28.55 -7.23
C PRO A 342 10.29 27.49 -8.02
N GLY A 343 10.63 26.19 -7.86
CA GLY A 343 9.98 25.09 -8.59
C GLY A 343 8.55 24.76 -8.11
N TRP A 344 8.19 25.16 -6.88
CA TRP A 344 6.89 24.82 -6.30
C TRP A 344 5.65 25.35 -7.06
N PRO A 345 5.68 26.57 -7.69
CA PRO A 345 4.52 27.03 -8.46
C PRO A 345 4.28 26.14 -9.69
N LEU A 346 5.36 25.71 -10.37
CA LEU A 346 5.24 24.80 -11.52
C LEU A 346 4.67 23.44 -11.12
N VAL A 347 5.08 22.93 -9.95
CA VAL A 347 4.50 21.70 -9.39
C VAL A 347 3.02 21.87 -9.11
N LEU A 348 2.63 22.97 -8.47
CA LEU A 348 1.22 23.25 -8.17
C LEU A 348 0.36 23.36 -9.44
N VAL A 349 0.81 24.19 -10.40
CA VAL A 349 0.12 24.35 -11.70
C VAL A 349 -0.02 23.00 -12.40
N GLY A 350 1.07 22.23 -12.43
CA GLY A 350 1.02 20.91 -13.06
C GLY A 350 0.09 19.92 -12.35
N LEU A 351 0.04 19.91 -11.02
CA LEU A 351 -0.93 19.09 -10.27
C LEU A 351 -2.37 19.50 -10.63
N VAL A 352 -2.66 20.80 -10.65
CA VAL A 352 -4.01 21.30 -11.02
C VAL A 352 -4.37 20.90 -12.46
N LEU A 353 -3.45 21.08 -13.41
CA LEU A 353 -3.71 20.73 -14.82
C LEU A 353 -3.91 19.22 -15.00
N LEU A 354 -3.08 18.38 -14.38
CA LEU A 354 -3.20 16.92 -14.46
C LEU A 354 -4.48 16.43 -13.78
N THR A 355 -4.84 16.99 -12.61
CA THR A 355 -6.10 16.68 -11.95
C THR A 355 -7.30 17.07 -12.82
N GLY A 356 -7.30 18.28 -13.39
CA GLY A 356 -8.35 18.73 -14.28
C GLY A 356 -8.48 17.87 -15.55
N ALA A 357 -7.36 17.40 -16.10
CA ALA A 357 -7.35 16.48 -17.22
C ALA A 357 -7.92 15.09 -16.83
N ALA A 358 -7.54 14.56 -15.67
CA ALA A 358 -8.05 13.28 -15.18
C ALA A 358 -9.55 13.32 -14.90
N LEU A 359 -10.06 14.42 -14.33
CA LEU A 359 -11.50 14.61 -14.11
C LEU A 359 -12.30 14.67 -15.42
N ARG A 360 -11.76 15.29 -16.46
CA ARG A 360 -12.39 15.25 -17.80
C ARG A 360 -12.39 13.85 -18.42
N GLU A 361 -11.31 13.11 -18.21
CA GLU A 361 -11.19 11.74 -18.72
C GLU A 361 -12.11 10.77 -17.95
N ALA A 362 -12.46 11.07 -16.71
CA ALA A 362 -13.42 10.30 -15.91
C ALA A 362 -14.82 10.27 -16.56
N GLU A 363 -15.22 11.34 -17.25
CA GLU A 363 -16.50 11.41 -17.96
C GLU A 363 -16.65 10.35 -19.07
N SER A 364 -15.53 9.76 -19.53
CA SER A 364 -15.50 8.67 -20.53
C SER A 364 -15.51 7.27 -19.93
N GLY A 365 -15.70 7.10 -18.62
CA GLY A 365 -15.69 5.79 -17.94
C GLY A 365 -14.31 5.15 -17.78
N THR A 366 -13.25 5.92 -17.94
CA THR A 366 -11.85 5.41 -17.93
C THR A 366 -11.43 4.79 -16.60
N TYR A 367 -11.98 5.30 -15.49
CA TYR A 367 -11.70 4.76 -14.15
C TYR A 367 -12.86 3.86 -13.73
N ALA A 368 -12.69 2.56 -13.93
CA ALA A 368 -13.69 1.54 -13.62
C ALA A 368 -13.00 0.25 -13.19
N PHE A 369 -13.72 -0.61 -12.52
CA PHE A 369 -13.31 -2.01 -12.35
C PHE A 369 -13.29 -2.69 -13.72
N ALA A 370 -12.31 -3.55 -13.96
CA ALA A 370 -12.12 -4.20 -15.25
C ALA A 370 -13.21 -5.26 -15.48
N GLU A 371 -13.97 -5.12 -16.55
CA GLU A 371 -15.10 -6.00 -16.89
C GLU A 371 -14.66 -7.44 -17.23
N ASP A 372 -13.42 -7.62 -17.67
CA ASP A 372 -12.81 -8.92 -17.96
C ASP A 372 -12.30 -9.64 -16.71
N VAL A 373 -12.33 -8.98 -15.52
CA VAL A 373 -11.86 -9.53 -14.24
C VAL A 373 -12.98 -9.55 -13.20
N PHE A 374 -13.81 -8.52 -13.16
CA PHE A 374 -14.90 -8.37 -12.19
C PHE A 374 -16.26 -8.60 -12.86
N PRO A 375 -17.27 -9.08 -12.12
CA PRO A 375 -18.58 -9.43 -12.65
C PRO A 375 -19.45 -8.17 -12.91
N VAL A 376 -18.89 -7.17 -13.65
CA VAL A 376 -19.54 -5.86 -13.85
C VAL A 376 -20.84 -6.05 -14.61
N ALA A 377 -20.80 -6.67 -15.80
CA ALA A 377 -21.97 -6.89 -16.63
C ALA A 377 -23.02 -7.79 -15.94
N ALA A 378 -22.58 -8.79 -15.17
CA ALA A 378 -23.50 -9.65 -14.41
C ALA A 378 -24.27 -8.86 -13.35
N VAL A 379 -23.55 -8.04 -12.55
CA VAL A 379 -24.17 -7.22 -11.48
C VAL A 379 -25.12 -6.18 -12.08
N GLU A 380 -24.73 -5.48 -13.16
CA GLU A 380 -25.58 -4.52 -13.85
C GLU A 380 -26.85 -5.21 -14.40
N HIS A 381 -26.70 -6.35 -15.07
CA HIS A 381 -27.85 -7.12 -15.59
C HIS A 381 -28.82 -7.54 -14.47
N LEU A 382 -28.30 -8.05 -13.34
CA LEU A 382 -29.13 -8.46 -12.23
C LEU A 382 -29.90 -7.27 -11.61
N GLN A 383 -29.25 -6.13 -11.48
CA GLN A 383 -29.88 -4.90 -10.96
C GLN A 383 -30.94 -4.35 -11.96
N GLU A 384 -30.63 -4.32 -13.25
CA GLU A 384 -31.55 -3.83 -14.30
C GLU A 384 -32.80 -4.71 -14.46
N THR A 385 -32.65 -6.03 -14.31
CA THR A 385 -33.76 -6.98 -14.36
C THR A 385 -34.58 -7.03 -13.07
N GLY A 386 -34.15 -6.31 -12.02
CA GLY A 386 -34.82 -6.30 -10.73
C GLY A 386 -34.66 -7.64 -9.99
N PHE A 387 -33.56 -8.36 -10.21
CA PHE A 387 -33.26 -9.59 -9.48
C PHE A 387 -33.20 -9.30 -7.98
N VAL A 388 -34.03 -10.01 -7.24
CA VAL A 388 -34.02 -9.98 -5.77
C VAL A 388 -33.22 -11.19 -5.30
N PRO A 389 -32.04 -10.98 -4.66
CA PRO A 389 -31.27 -12.10 -4.10
C PRO A 389 -32.15 -12.96 -3.19
N PRO A 390 -32.26 -14.28 -3.42
CA PRO A 390 -33.09 -15.14 -2.59
C PRO A 390 -32.59 -15.26 -1.15
N GLY A 391 -31.27 -15.08 -0.95
CA GLY A 391 -30.60 -15.20 0.35
C GLY A 391 -29.12 -14.94 0.27
N PRO A 392 -28.30 -15.56 1.13
CA PRO A 392 -26.85 -15.39 1.16
C PRO A 392 -26.16 -15.84 -0.14
N VAL A 393 -25.17 -15.04 -0.59
CA VAL A 393 -24.35 -15.32 -1.77
C VAL A 393 -23.09 -16.12 -1.41
N TYR A 394 -22.62 -16.99 -2.31
CA TYR A 394 -21.23 -17.38 -2.38
C TYR A 394 -20.58 -16.65 -3.55
N ASN A 395 -19.54 -15.86 -3.27
CA ASN A 395 -18.83 -15.06 -4.27
C ASN A 395 -17.34 -15.43 -4.36
N GLU A 396 -16.76 -15.21 -5.54
CA GLU A 396 -15.31 -15.27 -5.73
C GLU A 396 -14.60 -14.26 -4.80
N PHE A 397 -13.47 -14.67 -4.17
CA PHE A 397 -12.74 -13.89 -3.17
C PHE A 397 -12.40 -12.46 -3.62
N ILE A 398 -11.82 -12.32 -4.82
CA ILE A 398 -11.43 -11.00 -5.34
C ILE A 398 -12.63 -10.13 -5.71
N TRP A 399 -13.82 -10.70 -5.87
CA TRP A 399 -15.03 -9.97 -6.22
C TRP A 399 -15.76 -9.40 -5.02
N GLY A 400 -15.46 -9.90 -3.79
CA GLY A 400 -16.16 -9.46 -2.61
C GLY A 400 -16.12 -7.95 -2.38
N GLY A 401 -14.95 -7.34 -2.51
CA GLY A 401 -14.80 -5.89 -2.39
C GLY A 401 -15.52 -5.12 -3.50
N TYR A 402 -15.52 -5.64 -4.73
CA TYR A 402 -16.29 -5.06 -5.84
C TYR A 402 -17.80 -5.13 -5.57
N LEU A 403 -18.32 -6.27 -5.10
CA LEU A 403 -19.73 -6.43 -4.76
C LEU A 403 -20.17 -5.44 -3.67
N LEU A 404 -19.37 -5.29 -2.63
CA LEU A 404 -19.63 -4.30 -1.58
C LEU A 404 -19.69 -2.85 -2.10
N TYR A 405 -18.97 -2.55 -3.18
CA TYR A 405 -18.99 -1.25 -3.84
C TYR A 405 -20.20 -1.08 -4.76
N ALA A 406 -20.47 -2.08 -5.60
CA ALA A 406 -21.44 -2.00 -6.69
C ALA A 406 -22.86 -2.40 -6.25
N TRP A 407 -22.99 -3.21 -5.20
CA TRP A 407 -24.28 -3.72 -4.71
C TRP A 407 -24.33 -3.76 -3.17
N GLU A 408 -24.47 -2.60 -2.58
CA GLU A 408 -24.33 -2.36 -1.13
C GLU A 408 -25.27 -3.18 -0.24
N GLU A 409 -26.43 -3.60 -0.77
CA GLU A 409 -27.44 -4.39 -0.05
C GLU A 409 -27.10 -5.88 0.05
N VAL A 410 -26.08 -6.36 -0.69
CA VAL A 410 -25.70 -7.77 -0.72
C VAL A 410 -24.51 -8.02 0.21
N PRO A 411 -24.71 -8.62 1.40
CA PRO A 411 -23.60 -9.06 2.24
C PRO A 411 -22.83 -10.19 1.56
N VAL A 412 -21.49 -10.06 1.49
CA VAL A 412 -20.64 -11.03 0.80
C VAL A 412 -20.36 -12.28 1.65
N PHE A 413 -19.93 -13.37 1.01
CA PHE A 413 -19.38 -14.54 1.69
C PHE A 413 -17.99 -14.23 2.26
N ILE A 414 -17.15 -13.60 1.45
CA ILE A 414 -15.76 -13.26 1.75
C ILE A 414 -15.29 -12.13 0.85
N ASP A 415 -14.33 -11.34 1.34
CA ASP A 415 -13.60 -10.34 0.56
C ASP A 415 -12.08 -10.39 0.86
N GLY A 416 -11.31 -9.41 0.40
CA GLY A 416 -9.86 -9.36 0.53
C GLY A 416 -9.32 -9.20 1.96
N GLN A 417 -10.17 -8.97 2.98
CA GLN A 417 -9.72 -8.76 4.36
C GLN A 417 -9.43 -10.09 5.11
N THR A 418 -8.42 -10.82 4.67
CA THR A 418 -8.06 -12.14 5.21
C THR A 418 -7.78 -12.15 6.72
N ASP A 419 -7.24 -11.07 7.27
CA ASP A 419 -6.98 -10.91 8.70
C ASP A 419 -8.26 -10.91 9.55
N PHE A 420 -9.37 -10.46 8.98
CA PHE A 420 -10.68 -10.47 9.62
C PHE A 420 -11.36 -11.85 9.52
N TYR A 421 -11.37 -12.43 8.33
CA TYR A 421 -12.03 -13.73 8.10
C TYR A 421 -11.30 -14.89 8.78
N GLY A 422 -9.98 -14.82 8.87
CA GLY A 422 -9.15 -15.83 9.50
C GLY A 422 -8.97 -17.10 8.67
N GLU A 423 -8.15 -18.03 9.18
CA GLU A 423 -7.76 -19.24 8.47
C GLU A 423 -8.97 -20.18 8.22
N GLU A 424 -9.87 -20.34 9.18
CA GLU A 424 -10.98 -21.28 9.10
C GLU A 424 -11.90 -20.98 7.92
N LEU A 425 -12.41 -19.74 7.82
CA LEU A 425 -13.29 -19.37 6.71
C LEU A 425 -12.55 -19.31 5.37
N THR A 426 -11.29 -18.87 5.36
CA THR A 426 -10.50 -18.86 4.13
C THR A 426 -10.24 -20.28 3.60
N ARG A 427 -10.07 -21.28 4.48
CA ARG A 427 -9.99 -22.69 4.09
C ARG A 427 -11.33 -23.19 3.56
N GLU A 428 -12.43 -22.90 4.28
CA GLU A 428 -13.78 -23.27 3.87
C GLU A 428 -14.12 -22.69 2.49
N TYR A 429 -13.84 -21.40 2.26
CA TYR A 429 -13.97 -20.77 0.95
C TYR A 429 -13.20 -21.53 -0.14
N ARG A 430 -11.92 -21.86 0.11
CA ARG A 430 -11.09 -22.58 -0.84
C ARG A 430 -11.61 -24.00 -1.12
N ASP A 431 -12.08 -24.68 -0.09
CA ASP A 431 -12.60 -26.05 -0.20
C ASP A 431 -13.88 -26.09 -1.03
N ILE A 432 -14.76 -25.08 -0.89
CA ILE A 432 -15.93 -24.88 -1.75
C ILE A 432 -15.48 -24.57 -3.19
N ARG A 433 -14.58 -23.58 -3.39
CA ARG A 433 -14.09 -23.16 -4.69
C ARG A 433 -13.57 -24.32 -5.53
N PHE A 434 -12.83 -25.24 -4.91
CA PHE A 434 -12.17 -26.37 -5.56
C PHE A 434 -12.93 -27.71 -5.36
N ILE A 435 -14.24 -27.64 -4.97
CA ILE A 435 -15.11 -28.79 -4.82
C ILE A 435 -14.49 -29.93 -3.98
N GLN A 436 -13.81 -29.57 -2.87
CA GLN A 436 -13.24 -30.55 -1.94
C GLN A 436 -14.37 -31.29 -1.21
N PRO A 437 -14.13 -32.54 -0.72
CA PRO A 437 -15.16 -33.28 0.00
C PRO A 437 -15.84 -32.44 1.10
N GLY A 438 -17.18 -32.42 1.11
CA GLY A 438 -17.97 -31.61 2.06
C GLY A 438 -18.32 -30.19 1.59
N TRP A 439 -18.02 -29.82 0.36
CA TRP A 439 -18.29 -28.48 -0.16
C TRP A 439 -19.80 -28.14 -0.21
N ARG A 440 -20.68 -29.11 -0.54
CA ARG A 440 -22.14 -28.91 -0.56
C ARG A 440 -22.69 -28.64 0.84
N GLU A 441 -22.25 -29.47 1.80
CA GLU A 441 -22.61 -29.31 3.21
C GLU A 441 -22.12 -27.98 3.77
N SER A 442 -21.02 -27.45 3.26
CA SER A 442 -20.51 -26.11 3.63
C SER A 442 -21.41 -25.00 3.07
N LEU A 443 -21.83 -25.07 1.80
CA LEU A 443 -22.81 -24.14 1.23
C LEU A 443 -24.13 -24.17 2.01
N ALA A 444 -24.65 -25.37 2.29
CA ALA A 444 -25.88 -25.56 3.04
C ALA A 444 -25.79 -25.00 4.45
N ARG A 445 -24.72 -25.30 5.19
CA ARG A 445 -24.47 -24.79 6.55
C ARG A 445 -24.42 -23.26 6.61
N ARG A 446 -23.92 -22.60 5.55
CA ARG A 446 -23.87 -21.16 5.41
C ARG A 446 -25.16 -20.55 4.87
N GLY A 447 -26.15 -21.39 4.53
CA GLY A 447 -27.42 -20.96 3.96
C GLY A 447 -27.26 -20.26 2.61
N VAL A 448 -26.30 -20.68 1.80
CA VAL A 448 -26.04 -20.08 0.49
C VAL A 448 -27.18 -20.44 -0.47
N GLU A 449 -27.85 -19.45 -1.01
CA GLU A 449 -28.98 -19.61 -1.94
C GLU A 449 -28.68 -19.19 -3.37
N TRP A 450 -27.56 -18.48 -3.58
CA TRP A 450 -27.06 -18.16 -4.91
C TRP A 450 -25.54 -18.06 -4.92
N VAL A 451 -24.95 -18.27 -6.10
CA VAL A 451 -23.52 -18.37 -6.32
C VAL A 451 -23.12 -17.47 -7.48
N LEU A 452 -22.09 -16.63 -7.29
CA LEU A 452 -21.50 -15.75 -8.31
C LEU A 452 -20.01 -16.07 -8.45
N VAL A 453 -19.65 -16.75 -9.54
CA VAL A 453 -18.30 -17.29 -9.77
C VAL A 453 -17.92 -17.22 -11.25
N PRO A 454 -16.61 -17.35 -11.62
CA PRO A 454 -16.23 -17.48 -13.02
C PRO A 454 -16.88 -18.71 -13.68
N PRO A 455 -17.33 -18.59 -14.95
CA PRO A 455 -18.08 -19.67 -15.64
C PRO A 455 -17.22 -20.92 -15.87
N ASP A 456 -15.90 -20.79 -15.95
CA ASP A 456 -14.93 -21.87 -16.11
C ASP A 456 -14.43 -22.45 -14.77
N SER A 457 -14.96 -21.97 -13.62
CA SER A 457 -14.57 -22.44 -12.30
C SER A 457 -15.01 -23.90 -12.05
N PRO A 458 -14.27 -24.67 -11.22
CA PRO A 458 -14.70 -25.99 -10.80
C PRO A 458 -16.10 -25.98 -10.18
N LEU A 459 -16.41 -24.97 -9.36
CA LEU A 459 -17.72 -24.84 -8.70
C LEU A 459 -18.85 -24.62 -9.71
N ALA A 460 -18.67 -23.74 -10.70
CA ALA A 460 -19.66 -23.54 -11.76
C ALA A 460 -19.95 -24.84 -12.51
N SER A 461 -18.87 -25.56 -12.88
CA SER A 461 -18.99 -26.87 -13.57
C SER A 461 -19.72 -27.91 -12.74
N ALA A 462 -19.51 -27.93 -11.41
CA ALA A 462 -20.21 -28.84 -10.50
C ALA A 462 -21.70 -28.47 -10.36
N LEU A 463 -22.02 -27.18 -10.17
CA LEU A 463 -23.40 -26.69 -10.02
C LEU A 463 -24.23 -26.97 -11.29
N ALA A 464 -23.65 -26.85 -12.49
CA ALA A 464 -24.32 -27.12 -13.74
C ALA A 464 -24.81 -28.58 -13.91
N LEU A 465 -24.28 -29.51 -13.10
CA LEU A 465 -24.66 -30.93 -13.11
C LEU A 465 -25.73 -31.27 -12.05
N LEU A 466 -26.13 -30.30 -11.23
CA LEU A 466 -27.04 -30.51 -10.12
C LEU A 466 -28.44 -30.03 -10.48
N GLU A 467 -29.47 -30.82 -10.14
CA GLU A 467 -30.88 -30.49 -10.39
C GLU A 467 -31.43 -29.41 -9.45
N ASP A 468 -30.80 -29.23 -8.30
CA ASP A 468 -31.14 -28.27 -7.25
C ASP A 468 -30.55 -26.87 -7.48
N TRP A 469 -29.83 -26.67 -8.57
CA TRP A 469 -29.27 -25.37 -8.98
C TRP A 469 -29.63 -25.01 -10.41
N GLU A 470 -30.03 -23.77 -10.65
CA GLU A 470 -30.39 -23.23 -11.98
C GLU A 470 -29.44 -22.12 -12.36
N LEU A 471 -28.96 -22.13 -13.62
CA LEU A 471 -28.16 -21.06 -14.20
C LEU A 471 -29.08 -19.88 -14.55
N SER A 472 -28.97 -18.77 -13.83
CA SER A 472 -29.76 -17.56 -14.02
C SER A 472 -29.11 -16.58 -15.00
N TYR A 473 -27.77 -16.52 -15.03
CA TYR A 473 -27.01 -15.63 -15.91
C TYR A 473 -25.64 -16.23 -16.21
N SER A 474 -25.10 -15.97 -17.39
CA SER A 474 -23.69 -16.26 -17.70
C SER A 474 -23.18 -15.37 -18.82
N ASP A 475 -21.96 -14.87 -18.66
CA ASP A 475 -21.15 -14.21 -19.68
C ASP A 475 -19.71 -14.76 -19.70
N GLU A 476 -18.74 -14.05 -20.31
CA GLU A 476 -17.35 -14.49 -20.39
C GLU A 476 -16.63 -14.39 -19.03
N THR A 477 -17.10 -13.55 -18.12
CA THR A 477 -16.47 -13.24 -16.81
C THR A 477 -17.15 -13.98 -15.65
N ALA A 478 -18.50 -14.00 -15.65
CA ALA A 478 -19.27 -14.47 -14.49
C ALA A 478 -20.43 -15.40 -14.87
N ALA A 479 -20.72 -16.35 -13.98
CA ALA A 479 -21.93 -17.18 -13.98
C ALA A 479 -22.66 -17.02 -12.65
N VAL A 480 -24.00 -16.91 -12.70
CA VAL A 480 -24.89 -16.81 -11.54
C VAL A 480 -25.77 -18.05 -11.50
N TYR A 481 -25.63 -18.81 -10.43
CA TYR A 481 -26.50 -19.95 -10.12
C TYR A 481 -27.40 -19.62 -8.93
N VAL A 482 -28.64 -20.06 -9.01
CA VAL A 482 -29.65 -19.87 -7.94
C VAL A 482 -30.16 -21.24 -7.50
N SER A 483 -30.34 -21.45 -6.20
CA SER A 483 -30.94 -22.67 -5.65
C SER A 483 -32.44 -22.74 -5.99
N VAL A 484 -32.89 -23.87 -6.52
CA VAL A 484 -34.30 -24.10 -6.91
C VAL A 484 -35.19 -24.33 -5.68
N GLU A 485 -34.59 -24.84 -4.59
CA GLU A 485 -35.30 -25.08 -3.32
C GLU A 485 -34.61 -24.32 -2.18
N PRO A 486 -34.93 -23.03 -1.97
CA PRO A 486 -34.37 -22.27 -0.86
C PRO A 486 -34.65 -22.95 0.48
N GLY A 487 -33.58 -23.33 1.22
CA GLY A 487 -33.71 -23.97 2.54
C GLY A 487 -33.82 -25.50 2.58
N SER A 488 -33.63 -26.20 1.45
CA SER A 488 -33.63 -27.67 1.39
C SER A 488 -32.23 -28.33 1.43
N LEU A 489 -31.16 -27.54 1.54
CA LEU A 489 -29.77 -28.03 1.61
C LEU A 489 -29.35 -28.42 3.02
#